data_a1c062eca690f281e3d4bfe8126f4398
#
_entry.id   a1c062eca690f281e3d4bfe8126f4398
#
_cell.length_a   1.000
_cell.length_b   1.000
_cell.length_c   1.000
_cell.angle_alpha   90.00
_cell.angle_beta   90.00
_cell.angle_gamma   90.00
#
_symmetry.space_group_name_H-M   'P 1'
#
loop_
_entity.id
_entity.type
_entity.pdbx_description
1 polymer ?
#
loop_
_entity_poly.entity_id
_entity_poly.type
_entity_poly.pdbx_seq_one_letter_code
_entity_poly.pdbx_strand_id
1 'polypeptide(L)'
;MFKVLAVDHIGIAVKDLEEGKNFWSDVIGIPCTAQETVAEQKVTTTFHPTPNKSEIELLIGTAEDSPITKYIEKKGEGIQHIALRVDNIENAIADLMAKGVKMIDEKPRIGAGGAKIAFLHPKSTKGVLLEICEHEDR
;
A
#
# COMPACT_ATOMS: atom_id res chain seq x y z
N MET A 1 12.70 -17.64 8.88
CA MET A 1 12.86 -16.79 7.68
C MET A 1 11.53 -16.69 6.94
N PHE A 2 11.23 -15.56 6.36
CA PHE A 2 9.99 -15.35 5.63
C PHE A 2 10.22 -15.41 4.12
N LYS A 3 9.12 -15.54 3.35
CA LYS A 3 9.19 -15.53 1.88
C LYS A 3 8.35 -14.40 1.32
N VAL A 4 8.87 -13.72 0.30
CA VAL A 4 8.09 -12.80 -0.52
C VAL A 4 7.39 -13.62 -1.60
N LEU A 5 6.07 -13.50 -1.65
CA LEU A 5 5.23 -14.28 -2.56
C LEU A 5 4.94 -13.55 -3.87
N ALA A 6 4.81 -12.24 -3.81
CA ALA A 6 4.44 -11.43 -4.97
C ALA A 6 4.57 -9.94 -4.66
N VAL A 7 4.53 -9.11 -5.70
CA VAL A 7 4.19 -7.70 -5.54
C VAL A 7 2.68 -7.65 -5.32
N ASP A 8 2.25 -7.31 -4.11
CA ASP A 8 0.83 -7.30 -3.78
C ASP A 8 0.09 -6.16 -4.46
N HIS A 9 0.61 -4.95 -4.31
CA HIS A 9 0.01 -3.79 -4.95
C HIS A 9 1.01 -2.65 -5.06
N ILE A 10 0.65 -1.70 -5.92
CA ILE A 10 1.32 -0.42 -6.05
C ILE A 10 0.31 0.64 -5.64
N GLY A 11 0.65 1.43 -4.62
CA GLY A 11 -0.20 2.49 -4.12
C GLY A 11 0.11 3.81 -4.80
N ILE A 12 -0.89 4.39 -5.46
CA ILE A 12 -0.74 5.61 -6.25
C ILE A 12 -1.60 6.71 -5.64
N ALA A 13 -0.95 7.79 -5.23
CA ALA A 13 -1.64 8.95 -4.68
C ALA A 13 -2.22 9.79 -5.80
N VAL A 14 -3.49 10.14 -5.71
CA VAL A 14 -4.20 10.92 -6.73
C VAL A 14 -4.87 12.14 -6.09
N LYS A 15 -5.00 13.23 -6.85
CA LYS A 15 -5.69 14.44 -6.42
C LYS A 15 -7.20 14.33 -6.57
N ASP A 16 -7.65 13.56 -7.55
CA ASP A 16 -9.06 13.37 -7.87
C ASP A 16 -9.31 11.88 -8.08
N LEU A 17 -10.10 11.30 -7.18
CA LEU A 17 -10.32 9.86 -7.18
C LEU A 17 -11.11 9.40 -8.42
N GLU A 18 -12.12 10.16 -8.83
CA GLU A 18 -12.94 9.78 -9.97
C GLU A 18 -12.14 9.83 -11.28
N GLU A 19 -11.31 10.85 -11.46
CA GLU A 19 -10.43 10.92 -12.63
C GLU A 19 -9.42 9.77 -12.64
N GLY A 20 -8.87 9.43 -11.47
CA GLY A 20 -7.95 8.30 -11.35
C GLY A 20 -8.63 6.99 -11.68
N LYS A 21 -9.81 6.75 -11.12
CA LYS A 21 -10.59 5.54 -11.42
C LYS A 21 -10.90 5.43 -12.91
N ASN A 22 -11.30 6.53 -13.52
CA ASN A 22 -11.60 6.55 -14.95
C ASN A 22 -10.38 6.16 -15.78
N PHE A 23 -9.22 6.72 -15.47
CA PHE A 23 -7.99 6.39 -16.19
C PHE A 23 -7.66 4.91 -16.09
N TRP A 24 -7.60 4.38 -14.87
CA TRP A 24 -7.18 2.99 -14.67
C TRP A 24 -8.22 1.99 -15.11
N SER A 25 -9.52 2.29 -14.93
CA SER A 25 -10.59 1.38 -15.33
C SER A 25 -10.91 1.46 -16.80
N ASP A 26 -11.15 2.67 -17.32
CA ASP A 26 -11.68 2.84 -18.67
C ASP A 26 -10.60 2.98 -19.72
N VAL A 27 -9.50 3.66 -19.40
CA VAL A 27 -8.43 3.87 -20.38
C VAL A 27 -7.46 2.69 -20.39
N ILE A 28 -6.97 2.28 -19.21
CA ILE A 28 -6.01 1.17 -19.12
C ILE A 28 -6.72 -0.19 -19.15
N GLY A 29 -7.93 -0.27 -18.61
CA GLY A 29 -8.70 -1.49 -18.65
C GLY A 29 -8.56 -2.39 -17.43
N ILE A 30 -8.19 -1.82 -16.28
CA ILE A 30 -8.15 -2.55 -15.00
C ILE A 30 -9.31 -2.05 -14.14
N PRO A 31 -10.47 -2.73 -14.16
CA PRO A 31 -11.66 -2.22 -13.49
C PRO A 31 -11.50 -2.06 -11.97
N CYS A 32 -12.11 -1.02 -11.44
CA CYS A 32 -12.23 -0.85 -10.00
C CYS A 32 -13.28 -1.84 -9.47
N THR A 33 -12.87 -2.73 -8.58
CA THR A 33 -13.78 -3.75 -8.03
C THR A 33 -14.31 -3.40 -6.65
N ALA A 34 -13.66 -2.47 -5.94
CA ALA A 34 -14.06 -2.08 -4.59
C ALA A 34 -13.44 -0.74 -4.22
N GLN A 35 -14.01 -0.12 -3.21
CA GLN A 35 -13.52 1.12 -2.63
C GLN A 35 -13.72 1.05 -1.12
N GLU A 36 -12.73 1.49 -0.37
CA GLU A 36 -12.77 1.44 1.08
C GLU A 36 -12.17 2.69 1.69
N THR A 37 -12.77 3.19 2.77
CA THR A 37 -12.17 4.25 3.58
C THR A 37 -11.64 3.64 4.87
N VAL A 38 -10.35 3.81 5.13
CA VAL A 38 -9.72 3.39 6.37
C VAL A 38 -9.60 4.64 7.23
N ALA A 39 -10.57 4.81 8.13
CA ALA A 39 -10.72 6.04 8.90
C ALA A 39 -9.49 6.36 9.76
N GLU A 40 -8.89 5.35 10.39
CA GLU A 40 -7.72 5.53 11.23
C GLU A 40 -6.50 6.04 10.47
N GLN A 41 -6.40 5.67 9.19
CA GLN A 41 -5.30 6.07 8.33
C GLN A 41 -5.64 7.31 7.50
N LYS A 42 -6.88 7.77 7.58
CA LYS A 42 -7.37 8.97 6.87
C LYS A 42 -7.17 8.87 5.37
N VAL A 43 -7.51 7.70 4.81
CA VAL A 43 -7.33 7.42 3.39
C VAL A 43 -8.55 6.70 2.83
N THR A 44 -8.92 7.05 1.58
CA THR A 44 -9.85 6.25 0.77
C THR A 44 -9.04 5.58 -0.33
N THR A 45 -9.26 4.30 -0.50
CA THR A 45 -8.51 3.46 -1.43
C THR A 45 -9.47 2.81 -2.42
N THR A 46 -9.12 2.81 -3.71
CA THR A 46 -9.81 2.01 -4.72
C THR A 46 -8.93 0.85 -5.13
N PHE A 47 -9.55 -0.29 -5.46
CA PHE A 47 -8.85 -1.52 -5.77
C PHE A 47 -9.06 -1.88 -7.24
N HIS A 48 -7.95 -2.03 -7.97
CA HIS A 48 -7.95 -2.40 -9.38
C HIS A 48 -7.10 -3.66 -9.54
N PRO A 49 -7.68 -4.86 -9.32
CA PRO A 49 -6.91 -6.10 -9.37
C PRO A 49 -6.58 -6.53 -10.79
N THR A 50 -5.41 -7.15 -10.94
CA THR A 50 -5.01 -7.81 -12.17
C THR A 50 -5.25 -9.32 -12.02
N PRO A 51 -5.26 -10.09 -13.16
CA PRO A 51 -5.54 -11.52 -13.08
C PRO A 51 -4.60 -12.35 -12.20
N ASN A 52 -3.36 -11.88 -11.99
CA ASN A 52 -2.39 -12.57 -11.16
C ASN A 52 -2.51 -12.21 -9.66
N LYS A 53 -3.61 -11.55 -9.26
CA LYS A 53 -3.90 -11.15 -7.88
C LYS A 53 -3.00 -10.03 -7.34
N SER A 54 -2.29 -9.32 -8.20
CA SER A 54 -1.69 -8.04 -7.83
C SER A 54 -2.71 -6.94 -8.08
N GLU A 55 -2.52 -5.78 -7.47
CA GLU A 55 -3.49 -4.68 -7.62
C GLU A 55 -2.79 -3.35 -7.84
N ILE A 56 -3.44 -2.49 -8.60
CA ILE A 56 -3.21 -1.06 -8.53
C ILE A 56 -4.20 -0.52 -7.50
N GLU A 57 -3.72 0.26 -6.53
CA GLU A 57 -4.56 0.91 -5.54
C GLU A 57 -4.41 2.42 -5.65
N LEU A 58 -5.54 3.11 -5.83
CA LEU A 58 -5.52 4.57 -5.85
C LEU A 58 -5.83 5.07 -4.44
N LEU A 59 -5.09 6.09 -4.02
CA LEU A 59 -5.16 6.60 -2.66
C LEU A 59 -5.48 8.08 -2.69
N ILE A 60 -6.45 8.49 -1.87
CA ILE A 60 -6.72 9.91 -1.63
C ILE A 60 -6.86 10.14 -0.13
N GLY A 61 -6.33 11.24 0.37
CA GLY A 61 -6.47 11.59 1.78
C GLY A 61 -7.88 12.09 2.08
N THR A 62 -8.39 11.77 3.27
CA THR A 62 -9.71 12.23 3.72
C THR A 62 -9.65 13.48 4.57
N ALA A 63 -8.43 13.95 4.89
CA ALA A 63 -8.21 15.14 5.73
C ALA A 63 -6.87 15.78 5.39
N GLU A 64 -6.69 17.02 5.82
CA GLU A 64 -5.43 17.75 5.57
C GLU A 64 -4.21 17.09 6.22
N ASP A 65 -4.40 16.42 7.34
CA ASP A 65 -3.32 15.73 8.05
C ASP A 65 -3.14 14.27 7.62
N SER A 66 -3.84 13.83 6.58
CA SER A 66 -3.63 12.51 5.99
C SER A 66 -2.21 12.40 5.42
N PRO A 67 -1.54 11.26 5.61
CA PRO A 67 -0.24 11.02 4.97
C PRO A 67 -0.30 11.15 3.44
N ILE A 68 -1.41 10.79 2.83
CA ILE A 68 -1.57 10.88 1.37
C ILE A 68 -1.70 12.34 0.93
N THR A 69 -2.50 13.14 1.67
CA THR A 69 -2.61 14.57 1.39
C THR A 69 -1.24 15.25 1.48
N LYS A 70 -0.48 14.93 2.53
CA LYS A 70 0.86 15.48 2.71
C LYS A 70 1.83 15.03 1.62
N TYR A 71 1.72 13.78 1.18
CA TYR A 71 2.55 13.27 0.10
C TYR A 71 2.31 14.09 -1.18
N ILE A 72 1.04 14.31 -1.52
CA ILE A 72 0.69 15.06 -2.74
C ILE A 72 1.16 16.52 -2.66
N GLU A 73 1.06 17.13 -1.49
CA GLU A 73 1.56 18.51 -1.29
C GLU A 73 3.06 18.62 -1.54
N LYS A 74 3.83 17.61 -1.16
CA LYS A 74 5.28 17.62 -1.33
C LYS A 74 5.74 17.14 -2.69
N LYS A 75 5.11 16.11 -3.24
CA LYS A 75 5.62 15.40 -4.41
C LYS A 75 4.66 15.37 -5.59
N GLY A 76 3.42 15.79 -5.41
CA GLY A 76 2.39 15.68 -6.45
C GLY A 76 1.84 14.27 -6.55
N GLU A 77 1.08 14.01 -7.59
CA GLU A 77 0.52 12.68 -7.85
C GLU A 77 1.62 11.70 -8.24
N GLY A 78 1.46 10.46 -7.89
CA GLY A 78 2.38 9.41 -8.30
C GLY A 78 2.39 8.22 -7.35
N ILE A 79 3.35 7.33 -7.54
CA ILE A 79 3.50 6.14 -6.71
C ILE A 79 3.92 6.58 -5.31
N GLN A 80 3.10 6.25 -4.32
CA GLN A 80 3.37 6.59 -2.94
C GLN A 80 4.07 5.44 -2.22
N HIS A 81 3.67 4.18 -2.51
CA HIS A 81 4.32 3.01 -1.92
C HIS A 81 4.19 1.79 -2.82
N ILE A 82 5.02 0.80 -2.51
CA ILE A 82 4.97 -0.54 -3.11
C ILE A 82 4.79 -1.53 -1.97
N ALA A 83 3.88 -2.48 -2.14
CA ALA A 83 3.64 -3.51 -1.13
C ALA A 83 4.04 -4.89 -1.64
N LEU A 84 4.77 -5.62 -0.81
CA LEU A 84 5.14 -7.01 -1.08
C LEU A 84 4.31 -7.93 -0.20
N ARG A 85 3.74 -8.96 -0.82
CA ARG A 85 3.00 -9.99 -0.08
C ARG A 85 3.99 -10.99 0.49
N VAL A 86 3.84 -11.28 1.79
CA VAL A 86 4.70 -12.24 2.48
C VAL A 86 3.87 -13.36 3.05
N ASP A 87 4.53 -14.49 3.33
CA ASP A 87 3.86 -15.68 3.87
C ASP A 87 3.52 -15.54 5.35
N ASN A 88 4.33 -14.80 6.11
CA ASN A 88 4.11 -14.58 7.53
C ASN A 88 4.71 -13.23 7.93
N ILE A 89 3.85 -12.27 8.25
CA ILE A 89 4.30 -10.91 8.49
C ILE A 89 5.06 -10.75 9.82
N GLU A 90 4.68 -11.49 10.85
CA GLU A 90 5.39 -11.45 12.12
C GLU A 90 6.83 -11.94 11.95
N ASN A 91 7.01 -13.04 11.23
CA ASN A 91 8.34 -13.55 10.91
C ASN A 91 9.12 -12.57 10.05
N ALA A 92 8.44 -11.93 9.09
CA ALA A 92 9.07 -10.95 8.20
C ALA A 92 9.62 -9.77 9.01
N ILE A 93 8.83 -9.21 9.90
CA ILE A 93 9.25 -8.10 10.74
C ILE A 93 10.45 -8.50 11.60
N ALA A 94 10.36 -9.66 12.27
CA ALA A 94 11.44 -10.13 13.14
C ALA A 94 12.74 -10.34 12.36
N ASP A 95 12.65 -10.98 11.19
CA ASP A 95 13.80 -11.26 10.35
C ASP A 95 14.45 -9.98 9.81
N LEU A 96 13.62 -9.04 9.35
CA LEU A 96 14.11 -7.76 8.84
C LEU A 96 14.80 -6.95 9.94
N MET A 97 14.20 -6.90 11.13
CA MET A 97 14.81 -6.19 12.26
C MET A 97 16.13 -6.85 12.67
N ALA A 98 16.21 -8.17 12.65
CA ALA A 98 17.45 -8.89 12.95
C ALA A 98 18.54 -8.58 11.94
N LYS A 99 18.19 -8.22 10.72
CA LYS A 99 19.13 -7.83 9.66
C LYS A 99 19.46 -6.34 9.67
N GLY A 100 18.98 -5.61 10.67
CA GLY A 100 19.28 -4.19 10.83
C GLY A 100 18.35 -3.25 10.07
N VAL A 101 17.24 -3.75 9.54
CA VAL A 101 16.26 -2.92 8.86
C VAL A 101 15.45 -2.13 9.89
N LYS A 102 15.31 -0.83 9.65
CA LYS A 102 14.49 0.02 10.49
C LYS A 102 13.04 -0.05 10.03
N MET A 103 12.16 -0.45 10.94
CA MET A 103 10.72 -0.53 10.65
C MET A 103 10.02 0.73 11.13
N ILE A 104 9.05 1.22 10.34
CA ILE A 104 8.09 2.21 10.82
C ILE A 104 7.13 1.51 11.77
N ASP A 105 6.62 0.34 11.34
CA ASP A 105 5.73 -0.48 12.16
C ASP A 105 6.49 -1.71 12.63
N GLU A 106 6.76 -1.80 13.94
CA GLU A 106 7.43 -2.97 14.51
C GLU A 106 6.45 -4.09 14.84
N LYS A 107 5.16 -3.80 14.75
CA LYS A 107 4.06 -4.76 14.89
C LYS A 107 3.08 -4.56 13.74
N PRO A 108 2.46 -5.64 13.24
CA PRO A 108 1.47 -5.50 12.18
C PRO A 108 0.25 -4.70 12.63
N ARG A 109 -0.35 -4.00 11.69
CA ARG A 109 -1.65 -3.35 11.89
C ARG A 109 -2.55 -3.75 10.73
N ILE A 110 -3.84 -3.48 10.85
CA ILE A 110 -4.80 -3.82 9.80
C ILE A 110 -4.87 -2.67 8.80
N GLY A 111 -4.68 -3.00 7.53
CA GLY A 111 -4.78 -2.06 6.43
C GLY A 111 -6.03 -2.28 5.60
N ALA A 112 -6.06 -1.65 4.43
CA ALA A 112 -7.15 -1.78 3.48
C ALA A 112 -7.36 -3.25 3.10
N GLY A 113 -8.62 -3.65 2.94
CA GLY A 113 -8.95 -5.03 2.60
C GLY A 113 -8.79 -6.01 3.74
N GLY A 114 -8.52 -5.52 4.97
CA GLY A 114 -8.36 -6.38 6.14
C GLY A 114 -7.01 -7.08 6.24
N ALA A 115 -6.07 -6.77 5.35
CA ALA A 115 -4.74 -7.37 5.39
C ALA A 115 -3.94 -6.89 6.61
N LYS A 116 -3.04 -7.74 7.09
CA LYS A 116 -2.04 -7.31 8.07
C LYS A 116 -0.93 -6.61 7.32
N ILE A 117 -0.56 -5.41 7.76
CA ILE A 117 0.45 -4.61 7.08
C ILE A 117 1.51 -4.08 8.04
N ALA A 118 2.68 -3.76 7.50
CA ALA A 118 3.72 -3.04 8.21
C ALA A 118 4.61 -2.32 7.18
N PHE A 119 5.05 -1.12 7.52
CA PHE A 119 5.93 -0.34 6.66
C PHE A 119 7.36 -0.37 7.15
N LEU A 120 8.30 -0.50 6.19
CA LEU A 120 9.72 -0.31 6.44
C LEU A 120 10.05 1.18 6.32
N HIS A 121 11.04 1.65 7.09
CA HIS A 121 11.47 3.04 6.99
C HIS A 121 12.24 3.24 5.68
N PRO A 122 11.97 4.34 4.93
CA PRO A 122 12.66 4.59 3.65
C PRO A 122 14.17 4.66 3.72
N LYS A 123 14.75 4.97 4.88
CA LYS A 123 16.20 4.95 5.07
C LYS A 123 16.79 3.56 4.85
N SER A 124 16.05 2.51 5.20
CA SER A 124 16.52 1.14 5.04
C SER A 124 16.29 0.59 3.63
N THR A 125 15.43 1.24 2.84
CA THR A 125 15.02 0.78 1.51
C THR A 125 15.54 1.67 0.39
N LYS A 126 16.43 2.60 0.72
CA LYS A 126 17.02 3.53 -0.25
C LYS A 126 15.99 4.47 -0.89
N GLY A 127 15.06 4.93 -0.08
CA GLY A 127 14.10 5.94 -0.48
C GLY A 127 12.73 5.44 -0.92
N VAL A 128 12.52 4.12 -0.96
CA VAL A 128 11.22 3.54 -1.31
C VAL A 128 10.39 3.36 -0.04
N LEU A 129 9.17 3.87 -0.01
CA LEU A 129 8.24 3.52 1.06
C LEU A 129 7.72 2.12 0.75
N LEU A 130 8.23 1.15 1.47
CA LEU A 130 7.95 -0.27 1.24
C LEU A 130 7.03 -0.81 2.32
N GLU A 131 5.92 -1.38 1.89
CA GLU A 131 4.98 -2.08 2.76
C GLU A 131 5.20 -3.59 2.61
N ILE A 132 5.04 -4.33 3.71
CA ILE A 132 4.87 -5.78 3.64
C ILE A 132 3.45 -6.07 4.12
N CYS A 133 2.81 -7.08 3.51
CA CYS A 133 1.45 -7.42 3.86
C CYS A 133 1.23 -8.93 3.82
N GLU A 134 0.27 -9.37 4.61
CA GLU A 134 -0.16 -10.77 4.65
C GLU A 134 -1.67 -10.82 4.52
N HIS A 135 -2.16 -11.59 3.54
CA HIS A 135 -3.59 -11.83 3.33
C HIS A 135 -3.91 -13.25 3.77
N GLU A 136 -5.05 -13.44 4.42
CA GLU A 136 -5.47 -14.79 4.87
C GLU A 136 -5.75 -15.73 3.72
N ASP A 137 -6.24 -15.20 2.60
CA ASP A 137 -6.74 -15.97 1.48
C ASP A 137 -5.83 -15.98 0.24
N ARG A 138 -4.56 -15.59 0.44
CA ARG A 138 -3.62 -15.47 -0.69
C ARG A 138 -2.25 -16.02 -0.38
#